data_e725c8f47d62f98ebdc45d238b95f019
#
_entry.id   e725c8f47d62f98ebdc45d238b95f019
#
_cell.length_a   1.000
_cell.length_b   1.000
_cell.length_c   1.000
_cell.angle_alpha   90.00
_cell.angle_beta   90.00
_cell.angle_gamma   90.00
#
_symmetry.space_group_name_H-M   'P 1'
#
loop_
_entity.id
_entity.type
_entity.pdbx_description
1 polymer ?
#
loop_
_entity_poly.entity_id
_entity_poly.type
_entity_poly.pdbx_seq_one_letter_code
_entity_poly.pdbx_strand_id
1 'polypeptide(L)'
;MKIKIFAVVCLLAANLFTISAQKWFTPEAEKQVDALLSQVVEGNYKNNRYPLLRKPLMELPLGSIKPKGWLHEMLVRQKNGASGQMDVLYPSVMGKRNGWLGGDGDQWERGPYWIDGLLPLAYILDDDVLKAKVQPWIEWALQSQREDGFFGPEKDYPGEPGLQRDNSQDWWPRMVVLKILQQYYSATNDKRVVAFMTKYFRYQLNTLPQKPLGHWSSWAEFRACDNLQAVYWLYNLTGEDFLLELGHLLHRQSFSFIDMVDRGDLRRPCTIHCVNLAQGIKEPIIYYQQDTDRKYIDAVKEGFRDIRRFHGQPQGMYGGDEALHGNNPTQGSELCSAVELMYSLEKMVEITGDIDFADHLERIAFNALPAQISDDFMTKQYFQQPNQVMVTRHRRNFDQDHEGTDLAFGTLTGYPCCFSNMHQGWPKFTQHLWYATPDNGIAAIVYSPATDYIICVMSTNCGAAIPHIQKISSTVYNYFNHETSSE
;
A
#
# COMPACT_ATOMS: atom_id res chain seq x y z
N MET A 1 -10.51 -5.18 45.60
CA MET A 1 -10.02 -4.05 44.80
C MET A 1 -10.21 -4.22 43.32
N LYS A 2 -10.04 -5.44 42.76
CA LYS A 2 -10.23 -5.75 41.32
C LYS A 2 -11.66 -5.60 40.78
N ILE A 3 -12.68 -5.82 41.60
CA ILE A 3 -14.11 -5.71 41.22
C ILE A 3 -14.58 -4.24 41.04
N LYS A 4 -13.99 -3.31 41.76
CA LYS A 4 -14.34 -1.88 41.62
C LYS A 4 -13.79 -1.22 40.34
N ILE A 5 -12.66 -1.71 39.84
CA ILE A 5 -12.05 -1.21 38.61
C ILE A 5 -12.85 -1.69 37.40
N PHE A 6 -13.33 -2.95 37.42
CA PHE A 6 -14.16 -3.49 36.34
C PHE A 6 -15.51 -2.78 36.21
N ALA A 7 -16.13 -2.41 37.33
CA ALA A 7 -17.39 -1.67 37.33
C ALA A 7 -17.25 -0.23 36.78
N VAL A 8 -16.12 0.44 37.01
CA VAL A 8 -15.85 1.79 36.49
C VAL A 8 -15.56 1.75 34.98
N VAL A 9 -14.84 0.74 34.48
CA VAL A 9 -14.58 0.57 33.06
C VAL A 9 -15.84 0.21 32.30
N CYS A 10 -16.71 -0.65 32.85
CA CYS A 10 -18.00 -1.00 32.24
C CYS A 10 -18.99 0.19 32.27
N LEU A 11 -18.96 1.04 33.28
CA LEU A 11 -19.80 2.25 33.36
C LEU A 11 -19.31 3.35 32.38
N LEU A 12 -18.00 3.48 32.16
CA LEU A 12 -17.44 4.37 31.14
C LEU A 12 -17.73 3.86 29.72
N ALA A 13 -17.60 2.57 29.47
CA ALA A 13 -17.92 1.97 28.17
C ALA A 13 -19.44 2.05 27.85
N ALA A 14 -20.32 1.82 28.84
CA ALA A 14 -21.76 1.90 28.62
C ALA A 14 -22.26 3.35 28.36
N ASN A 15 -21.57 4.36 28.87
CA ASN A 15 -21.90 5.76 28.60
C ASN A 15 -21.33 6.27 27.26
N LEU A 16 -20.34 5.61 26.68
CA LEU A 16 -19.79 5.95 25.37
C LEU A 16 -20.70 5.55 24.20
N PHE A 17 -21.66 4.63 24.42
CA PHE A 17 -22.58 4.15 23.38
C PHE A 17 -23.89 4.94 23.25
N THR A 18 -24.18 5.93 24.12
CA THR A 18 -25.46 6.64 24.13
C THR A 18 -25.38 8.17 24.06
N ILE A 19 -24.19 8.75 23.88
CA ILE A 19 -24.06 10.20 23.77
C ILE A 19 -23.53 10.54 22.37
N SER A 20 -24.38 11.18 21.55
CA SER A 20 -23.97 11.83 20.31
C SER A 20 -22.77 12.75 20.60
N ALA A 21 -21.77 12.70 19.72
CA ALA A 21 -20.47 13.36 19.85
C ALA A 21 -20.60 14.88 20.06
N GLN A 22 -20.79 15.31 21.27
CA GLN A 22 -20.49 16.67 21.69
C GLN A 22 -19.18 16.66 22.47
N LYS A 23 -18.28 17.56 22.08
CA LYS A 23 -16.92 17.78 22.61
C LYS A 23 -16.89 17.91 24.16
N TRP A 24 -16.84 16.79 24.87
CA TRP A 24 -16.68 16.77 26.32
C TRP A 24 -15.34 16.26 26.80
N PHE A 25 -14.52 15.73 25.88
CA PHE A 25 -13.15 15.37 26.20
C PHE A 25 -12.22 16.51 25.81
N THR A 26 -11.52 17.06 26.80
CA THR A 26 -10.40 17.94 26.52
C THR A 26 -9.22 17.13 25.99
N PRO A 27 -8.32 17.71 25.19
CA PRO A 27 -7.12 17.02 24.71
C PRO A 27 -6.28 16.41 25.87
N GLU A 28 -6.34 17.01 27.08
CA GLU A 28 -5.70 16.49 28.28
C GLU A 28 -6.38 15.23 28.81
N ALA A 29 -7.71 15.16 28.76
CA ALA A 29 -8.46 13.98 29.21
C ALA A 29 -8.27 12.81 28.25
N GLU A 30 -8.25 13.06 26.94
CA GLU A 30 -7.93 12.05 25.92
C GLU A 30 -6.50 11.52 26.12
N LYS A 31 -5.54 12.40 26.33
CA LYS A 31 -4.14 12.05 26.61
C LYS A 31 -3.98 11.22 27.88
N GLN A 32 -4.78 11.50 28.92
CA GLN A 32 -4.81 10.73 30.16
C GLN A 32 -5.45 9.35 29.96
N VAL A 33 -6.52 9.26 29.18
CA VAL A 33 -7.17 7.98 28.84
C VAL A 33 -6.26 7.12 27.99
N ASP A 34 -5.58 7.68 26.99
CA ASP A 34 -4.60 6.95 26.17
C ASP A 34 -3.38 6.52 26.99
N ALA A 35 -2.90 7.35 27.91
CA ALA A 35 -1.84 6.97 28.84
C ALA A 35 -2.28 5.84 29.79
N LEU A 36 -3.54 5.84 30.24
CA LEU A 36 -4.11 4.77 31.04
C LEU A 36 -4.32 3.48 30.21
N LEU A 37 -4.80 3.60 28.98
CA LEU A 37 -4.96 2.46 28.10
C LEU A 37 -3.62 1.87 27.66
N SER A 38 -2.61 2.70 27.44
CA SER A 38 -1.24 2.23 27.15
C SER A 38 -0.57 1.55 28.35
N GLN A 39 -0.96 1.89 29.57
CA GLN A 39 -0.50 1.19 30.78
C GLN A 39 -1.24 -0.13 31.03
N VAL A 40 -2.45 -0.29 30.51
CA VAL A 40 -3.30 -1.47 30.73
C VAL A 40 -3.07 -2.54 29.68
N VAL A 41 -2.64 -2.19 28.47
CA VAL A 41 -2.39 -3.12 27.36
C VAL A 41 -1.11 -2.69 26.64
N GLU A 42 0.05 -3.08 27.15
CA GLU A 42 1.26 -3.12 26.33
C GLU A 42 1.09 -4.26 25.30
N GLY A 43 0.57 -3.92 24.12
CA GLY A 43 0.59 -4.81 22.99
C GLY A 43 2.03 -5.07 22.53
N ASN A 44 2.29 -6.27 21.99
CA ASN A 44 3.57 -6.61 21.39
C ASN A 44 3.93 -5.68 20.21
N TYR A 45 2.92 -5.01 19.65
CA TYR A 45 3.04 -4.07 18.53
C TYR A 45 2.49 -2.71 18.90
N LYS A 46 3.25 -1.65 18.56
CA LYS A 46 2.87 -0.27 18.88
C LYS A 46 1.77 0.22 17.94
N ASN A 47 0.69 0.72 18.53
CA ASN A 47 -0.35 1.45 17.82
C ASN A 47 0.07 2.91 17.58
N ASN A 48 -0.79 3.67 16.89
CA ASN A 48 -0.56 5.09 16.69
C ASN A 48 -0.35 5.83 18.01
N ARG A 49 0.64 6.72 18.00
CA ARG A 49 0.90 7.67 19.08
C ARG A 49 -0.12 8.81 19.04
N TYR A 50 -0.64 9.23 20.19
CA TYR A 50 -1.47 10.43 20.28
C TYR A 50 -0.74 11.65 19.67
N PRO A 51 -1.39 12.56 18.92
CA PRO A 51 -2.84 12.66 18.70
C PRO A 51 -3.40 11.83 17.53
N LEU A 52 -2.59 11.03 16.86
CA LEU A 52 -3.13 10.17 15.79
C LEU A 52 -4.13 9.16 16.36
N LEU A 53 -5.23 8.95 15.62
CA LEU A 53 -6.27 7.99 15.98
C LEU A 53 -5.67 6.57 16.08
N ARG A 54 -6.00 5.85 17.16
CA ARG A 54 -5.63 4.44 17.32
C ARG A 54 -6.28 3.60 16.22
N LYS A 55 -5.48 2.76 15.59
CA LYS A 55 -5.93 1.86 14.53
C LYS A 55 -6.47 0.55 15.14
N PRO A 56 -7.49 -0.05 14.52
CA PRO A 56 -7.94 -1.40 14.89
C PRO A 56 -6.92 -2.48 14.53
N LEU A 57 -6.07 -2.23 13.54
CA LEU A 57 -5.11 -3.19 13.01
C LEU A 57 -3.71 -2.55 12.92
N MET A 58 -2.67 -3.35 13.12
CA MET A 58 -1.27 -2.91 13.06
C MET A 58 -0.47 -3.89 12.21
N GLU A 59 0.35 -3.38 11.31
CA GLU A 59 1.24 -4.21 10.50
C GLU A 59 2.17 -5.06 11.36
N LEU A 60 2.36 -6.30 10.95
CA LEU A 60 3.41 -7.17 11.48
C LEU A 60 4.75 -6.82 10.83
N PRO A 61 5.89 -7.06 11.51
CA PRO A 61 7.21 -6.84 10.90
C PRO A 61 7.35 -7.58 9.56
N LEU A 62 7.96 -6.95 8.58
CA LEU A 62 8.18 -7.55 7.28
C LEU A 62 8.93 -8.88 7.39
N GLY A 63 8.42 -9.91 6.75
CA GLY A 63 8.95 -11.26 6.81
C GLY A 63 8.44 -12.12 7.97
N SER A 64 7.57 -11.58 8.85
CA SER A 64 6.92 -12.37 9.91
C SER A 64 5.90 -13.36 9.33
N ILE A 65 5.23 -12.99 8.25
CA ILE A 65 4.27 -13.85 7.56
C ILE A 65 5.02 -14.71 6.56
N LYS A 66 4.97 -16.03 6.75
CA LYS A 66 5.62 -16.99 5.86
C LYS A 66 4.58 -17.62 4.94
N PRO A 67 4.65 -17.40 3.63
CA PRO A 67 3.72 -18.00 2.66
C PRO A 67 3.90 -19.51 2.63
N LYS A 68 2.81 -20.25 2.37
CA LYS A 68 2.76 -21.70 2.21
C LYS A 68 2.02 -22.06 0.91
N GLY A 69 2.08 -23.33 0.52
CA GLY A 69 1.35 -23.87 -0.62
C GLY A 69 1.48 -23.00 -1.88
N TRP A 70 0.38 -22.78 -2.56
CA TRP A 70 0.35 -22.05 -3.84
C TRP A 70 0.88 -20.60 -3.73
N LEU A 71 0.71 -19.92 -2.59
CA LEU A 71 1.21 -18.55 -2.43
C LEU A 71 2.74 -18.53 -2.36
N HIS A 72 3.35 -19.49 -1.65
CA HIS A 72 4.80 -19.65 -1.66
C HIS A 72 5.32 -19.93 -3.07
N GLU A 73 4.68 -20.86 -3.80
CA GLU A 73 5.06 -21.16 -5.20
C GLU A 73 4.95 -19.93 -6.11
N MET A 74 3.90 -19.12 -5.93
CA MET A 74 3.71 -17.88 -6.67
C MET A 74 4.86 -16.90 -6.42
N LEU A 75 5.26 -16.71 -5.17
CA LEU A 75 6.39 -15.84 -4.84
C LEU A 75 7.74 -16.41 -5.35
N VAL A 76 7.91 -17.74 -5.34
CA VAL A 76 9.09 -18.38 -5.93
C VAL A 76 9.13 -18.21 -7.46
N ARG A 77 7.99 -18.34 -8.15
CA ARG A 77 7.90 -18.02 -9.58
C ARG A 77 8.26 -16.56 -9.83
N GLN A 78 7.73 -15.65 -9.03
CA GLN A 78 8.05 -14.22 -9.11
C GLN A 78 9.56 -13.95 -8.90
N LYS A 79 10.19 -14.60 -7.91
CA LYS A 79 11.64 -14.55 -7.69
C LYS A 79 12.43 -15.03 -8.92
N ASN A 80 12.03 -16.16 -9.50
CA ASN A 80 12.71 -16.76 -10.64
C ASN A 80 12.37 -16.06 -11.97
N GLY A 81 11.28 -15.30 -12.01
CA GLY A 81 10.86 -14.49 -13.14
C GLY A 81 11.47 -13.08 -13.13
N ALA A 82 10.74 -12.13 -13.71
CA ALA A 82 11.24 -10.78 -13.89
C ALA A 82 11.61 -10.08 -12.56
N SER A 83 10.89 -10.34 -11.46
CA SER A 83 11.20 -9.65 -10.19
C SER A 83 12.63 -9.85 -9.74
N GLY A 84 13.16 -11.08 -9.81
CA GLY A 84 14.55 -11.36 -9.46
C GLY A 84 15.56 -11.01 -10.55
N GLN A 85 15.12 -10.62 -11.75
CA GLN A 85 15.99 -10.50 -12.94
C GLN A 85 15.86 -9.15 -13.69
N MET A 86 15.16 -8.15 -13.15
CA MET A 86 14.97 -6.86 -13.83
C MET A 86 16.27 -6.15 -14.20
N ASP A 87 17.32 -6.30 -13.40
CA ASP A 87 18.65 -5.77 -13.69
C ASP A 87 19.28 -6.36 -14.96
N VAL A 88 18.86 -7.56 -15.35
CA VAL A 88 19.28 -8.24 -16.58
C VAL A 88 18.27 -8.02 -17.72
N LEU A 89 16.97 -8.05 -17.43
CA LEU A 89 15.91 -7.94 -18.43
C LEU A 89 15.70 -6.50 -18.91
N TYR A 90 15.94 -5.52 -18.06
CA TYR A 90 15.78 -4.10 -18.38
C TYR A 90 16.98 -3.26 -17.92
N PRO A 91 18.20 -3.61 -18.36
CA PRO A 91 19.44 -3.04 -17.84
C PRO A 91 19.62 -1.54 -18.11
N SER A 92 18.98 -1.00 -19.15
CA SER A 92 18.98 0.42 -19.45
C SER A 92 18.37 1.27 -18.35
N VAL A 93 17.35 0.72 -17.64
CA VAL A 93 16.64 1.39 -16.55
C VAL A 93 17.07 0.85 -15.18
N MET A 94 17.16 -0.46 -15.01
CA MET A 94 17.43 -1.10 -13.71
C MET A 94 18.90 -1.39 -13.42
N GLY A 95 19.77 -1.09 -14.38
CA GLY A 95 21.21 -1.33 -14.26
C GLY A 95 21.95 -0.20 -13.53
N LYS A 96 23.29 -0.30 -13.50
CA LYS A 96 24.19 0.60 -12.77
C LYS A 96 24.07 2.09 -13.15
N ARG A 97 23.52 2.40 -14.33
CA ARG A 97 23.27 3.78 -14.76
C ARG A 97 22.05 4.40 -14.11
N ASN A 98 21.20 3.63 -13.40
CA ASN A 98 20.01 4.20 -12.75
C ASN A 98 20.43 5.33 -11.79
N GLY A 99 19.68 6.43 -11.82
CA GLY A 99 19.94 7.59 -10.98
C GLY A 99 19.85 7.30 -9.48
N TRP A 100 19.01 6.32 -9.09
CA TRP A 100 18.89 5.84 -7.71
C TRP A 100 20.00 4.84 -7.30
N LEU A 101 21.00 4.67 -8.15
CA LEU A 101 22.29 4.04 -7.86
C LEU A 101 23.47 5.00 -8.12
N GLY A 102 23.19 6.30 -8.27
CA GLY A 102 24.18 7.33 -8.53
C GLY A 102 24.61 7.47 -9.98
N GLY A 103 23.91 6.81 -10.91
CA GLY A 103 24.21 6.86 -12.34
C GLY A 103 23.55 8.05 -13.04
N ASP A 104 23.75 8.12 -14.36
CA ASP A 104 23.24 9.14 -15.26
C ASP A 104 22.03 8.68 -16.07
N GLY A 105 21.44 7.54 -15.75
CA GLY A 105 20.31 6.93 -16.43
C GLY A 105 18.96 7.39 -15.89
N ASP A 106 18.02 6.43 -15.80
CA ASP A 106 16.64 6.71 -15.33
C ASP A 106 16.61 7.19 -13.88
N GLN A 107 15.87 8.27 -13.64
CA GLN A 107 15.76 8.93 -12.34
C GLN A 107 14.33 8.92 -11.80
N TRP A 108 13.37 8.41 -12.61
CA TRP A 108 11.96 8.42 -12.29
C TRP A 108 11.55 7.24 -11.39
N GLU A 109 10.28 6.88 -11.43
CA GLU A 109 9.67 5.89 -10.53
C GLU A 109 10.07 4.44 -10.81
N ARG A 110 10.55 4.11 -12.02
CA ARG A 110 10.70 2.72 -12.48
C ARG A 110 11.67 1.89 -11.64
N GLY A 111 12.84 2.43 -11.35
CA GLY A 111 13.80 1.79 -10.45
C GLY A 111 13.23 1.62 -9.03
N PRO A 112 12.79 2.69 -8.38
CA PRO A 112 12.10 2.62 -7.10
C PRO A 112 10.92 1.63 -7.05
N TYR A 113 10.06 1.59 -8.05
CA TYR A 113 8.94 0.64 -8.12
C TYR A 113 9.40 -0.81 -8.09
N TRP A 114 10.46 -1.14 -8.85
CA TRP A 114 11.01 -2.49 -8.79
C TRP A 114 11.46 -2.86 -7.37
N ILE A 115 12.19 -1.97 -6.71
CA ILE A 115 12.73 -2.22 -5.36
C ILE A 115 11.61 -2.26 -4.31
N ASP A 116 10.54 -1.46 -4.47
CA ASP A 116 9.34 -1.47 -3.62
C ASP A 116 8.61 -2.82 -3.60
N GLY A 117 8.81 -3.63 -4.67
CA GLY A 117 8.34 -5.01 -4.74
C GLY A 117 9.40 -6.06 -4.43
N LEU A 118 10.67 -5.84 -4.86
CA LEU A 118 11.74 -6.80 -4.66
C LEU A 118 12.14 -6.93 -3.18
N LEU A 119 12.15 -5.82 -2.44
CA LEU A 119 12.50 -5.82 -1.02
C LEU A 119 11.57 -6.71 -0.19
N PRO A 120 10.23 -6.54 -0.21
CA PRO A 120 9.36 -7.42 0.55
C PRO A 120 9.45 -8.88 0.07
N LEU A 121 9.60 -9.13 -1.23
CA LEU A 121 9.82 -10.48 -1.75
C LEU A 121 11.06 -11.13 -1.13
N ALA A 122 12.18 -10.38 -1.07
CA ALA A 122 13.45 -10.87 -0.53
C ALA A 122 13.36 -11.27 0.95
N TYR A 123 12.67 -10.46 1.76
CA TYR A 123 12.55 -10.71 3.20
C TYR A 123 11.46 -11.72 3.55
N ILE A 124 10.37 -11.79 2.78
CA ILE A 124 9.33 -12.81 2.97
C ILE A 124 9.87 -14.22 2.66
N LEU A 125 10.60 -14.36 1.54
CA LEU A 125 11.23 -15.62 1.15
C LEU A 125 12.53 -15.89 1.93
N ASP A 126 13.04 -14.91 2.66
CA ASP A 126 14.35 -14.96 3.34
C ASP A 126 15.51 -15.28 2.39
N ASP A 127 15.52 -14.64 1.24
CA ASP A 127 16.44 -14.93 0.13
C ASP A 127 17.61 -13.95 0.09
N ASP A 128 18.81 -14.44 0.39
CA ASP A 128 20.02 -13.62 0.47
C ASP A 128 20.48 -13.07 -0.90
N VAL A 129 20.15 -13.75 -1.99
CA VAL A 129 20.50 -13.26 -3.35
C VAL A 129 19.65 -12.04 -3.68
N LEU A 130 18.35 -12.08 -3.37
CA LEU A 130 17.47 -10.93 -3.56
C LEU A 130 17.81 -9.78 -2.60
N LYS A 131 18.11 -10.08 -1.33
CA LYS A 131 18.57 -9.05 -0.37
C LYS A 131 19.83 -8.36 -0.87
N ALA A 132 20.80 -9.10 -1.44
CA ALA A 132 22.02 -8.54 -2.01
C ALA A 132 21.73 -7.64 -3.24
N LYS A 133 20.66 -7.88 -4.01
CA LYS A 133 20.24 -6.99 -5.10
C LYS A 133 19.59 -5.69 -4.60
N VAL A 134 18.87 -5.76 -3.49
CA VAL A 134 18.20 -4.60 -2.85
C VAL A 134 19.20 -3.68 -2.16
N GLN A 135 20.20 -4.24 -1.49
CA GLN A 135 21.10 -3.50 -0.59
C GLN A 135 21.80 -2.29 -1.25
N PRO A 136 22.32 -2.35 -2.49
CA PRO A 136 22.94 -1.18 -3.12
C PRO A 136 21.99 0.02 -3.27
N TRP A 137 20.70 -0.20 -3.50
CA TRP A 137 19.68 0.85 -3.61
C TRP A 137 19.44 1.53 -2.27
N ILE A 138 19.35 0.73 -1.19
CA ILE A 138 19.20 1.25 0.17
C ILE A 138 20.44 2.08 0.56
N GLU A 139 21.64 1.52 0.39
CA GLU A 139 22.86 2.20 0.77
C GLU A 139 23.07 3.48 -0.02
N TRP A 140 22.80 3.46 -1.33
CA TRP A 140 22.92 4.67 -2.13
C TRP A 140 21.90 5.73 -1.71
N ALA A 141 20.65 5.37 -1.48
CA ALA A 141 19.62 6.30 -1.00
C ALA A 141 20.06 6.98 0.30
N LEU A 142 20.52 6.21 1.29
CA LEU A 142 20.99 6.73 2.58
C LEU A 142 22.24 7.63 2.43
N GLN A 143 23.20 7.24 1.58
CA GLN A 143 24.43 8.00 1.35
C GLN A 143 24.21 9.27 0.52
N SER A 144 23.17 9.31 -0.32
CA SER A 144 22.86 10.47 -1.15
C SER A 144 22.30 11.66 -0.38
N GLN A 145 22.03 11.50 0.93
CA GLN A 145 21.44 12.57 1.71
C GLN A 145 22.39 13.72 1.95
N ARG A 146 22.02 14.90 1.47
CA ARG A 146 22.75 16.14 1.66
C ARG A 146 22.64 16.67 3.08
N GLU A 147 23.42 17.72 3.35
CA GLU A 147 23.43 18.38 4.66
C GLU A 147 22.08 19.05 4.98
N ASP A 148 21.39 19.61 3.96
CA ASP A 148 20.06 20.20 4.10
C ASP A 148 18.92 19.17 4.28
N GLY A 149 19.19 17.88 4.04
CA GLY A 149 18.23 16.77 4.17
C GLY A 149 17.66 16.26 2.85
N PHE A 150 17.85 16.95 1.72
CA PHE A 150 17.51 16.43 0.40
C PHE A 150 18.25 15.11 0.12
N PHE A 151 17.65 14.20 -0.65
CA PHE A 151 18.29 12.95 -1.04
C PHE A 151 17.85 12.50 -2.44
N GLY A 152 18.58 11.58 -3.01
CA GLY A 152 18.32 11.01 -4.33
C GLY A 152 19.02 11.78 -5.46
N PRO A 153 18.65 11.52 -6.71
CA PRO A 153 19.26 12.21 -7.87
C PRO A 153 19.17 13.73 -7.74
N GLU A 154 20.25 14.42 -8.09
CA GLU A 154 20.36 15.87 -7.94
C GLU A 154 20.43 16.61 -9.26
N LYS A 155 20.88 15.93 -10.30
CA LYS A 155 21.21 16.54 -11.59
C LYS A 155 20.36 15.97 -12.70
N ASP A 156 19.76 16.85 -13.48
CA ASP A 156 19.11 16.49 -14.74
C ASP A 156 20.13 16.25 -15.85
N TYR A 157 19.80 15.36 -16.76
CA TYR A 157 20.62 14.99 -17.90
C TYR A 157 19.85 15.21 -19.20
N PRO A 158 20.53 15.45 -20.35
CA PRO A 158 19.88 15.54 -21.64
C PRO A 158 19.04 14.29 -21.96
N GLY A 159 17.92 14.47 -22.66
CA GLY A 159 17.02 13.39 -23.04
C GLY A 159 17.75 12.24 -23.74
N GLU A 160 17.42 11.00 -23.36
CA GLU A 160 17.89 9.76 -23.99
C GLU A 160 16.68 8.85 -24.20
N PRO A 161 16.49 8.28 -25.42
CA PRO A 161 15.34 7.45 -25.70
C PRO A 161 15.15 6.31 -24.70
N GLY A 162 13.94 6.18 -24.16
CA GLY A 162 13.59 5.15 -23.18
C GLY A 162 13.99 5.45 -21.74
N LEU A 163 14.63 6.57 -21.45
CA LEU A 163 14.99 7.01 -20.10
C LEU A 163 14.26 8.32 -19.71
N GLN A 164 13.93 8.43 -18.43
CA GLN A 164 13.41 9.63 -17.79
C GLN A 164 14.50 10.17 -16.86
N ARG A 165 15.18 11.25 -17.28
CA ARG A 165 16.41 11.73 -16.64
C ARG A 165 16.52 13.26 -16.53
N ASP A 166 15.38 13.92 -16.59
CA ASP A 166 15.18 15.37 -16.50
C ASP A 166 14.22 15.78 -15.35
N ASN A 167 14.11 14.92 -14.33
CA ASN A 167 13.14 15.05 -13.24
C ASN A 167 13.77 14.72 -11.88
N SER A 168 15.06 14.97 -11.73
CA SER A 168 15.85 14.66 -10.52
C SER A 168 15.32 15.30 -9.24
N GLN A 169 14.61 16.42 -9.34
CA GLN A 169 14.13 17.18 -8.18
C GLN A 169 12.69 16.83 -7.76
N ASP A 170 11.96 16.06 -8.57
CA ASP A 170 10.53 15.78 -8.32
C ASP A 170 10.29 15.06 -6.98
N TRP A 171 9.20 15.43 -6.31
CA TRP A 171 8.81 14.82 -5.05
C TRP A 171 8.39 13.37 -5.21
N TRP A 172 7.78 13.01 -6.35
CA TRP A 172 7.11 11.73 -6.50
C TRP A 172 8.03 10.49 -6.37
N PRO A 173 9.16 10.36 -7.07
CA PRO A 173 10.00 9.17 -6.92
C PRO A 173 10.53 8.97 -5.50
N ARG A 174 10.72 10.07 -4.76
CA ARG A 174 11.13 10.05 -3.36
C ARG A 174 10.09 9.41 -2.46
N MET A 175 8.79 9.62 -2.73
CA MET A 175 7.70 9.00 -1.97
C MET A 175 7.75 7.48 -2.05
N VAL A 176 8.10 6.94 -3.23
CA VAL A 176 8.32 5.50 -3.40
C VAL A 176 9.52 5.02 -2.57
N VAL A 177 10.62 5.76 -2.59
CA VAL A 177 11.83 5.40 -1.81
C VAL A 177 11.56 5.48 -0.30
N LEU A 178 10.73 6.41 0.16
CA LEU A 178 10.31 6.46 1.58
C LEU A 178 9.56 5.19 2.00
N LYS A 179 8.68 4.64 1.15
CA LYS A 179 8.02 3.34 1.39
C LYS A 179 9.05 2.19 1.45
N ILE A 180 10.00 2.18 0.54
CA ILE A 180 11.10 1.19 0.53
C ILE A 180 11.88 1.24 1.85
N LEU A 181 12.27 2.43 2.31
CA LEU A 181 13.02 2.60 3.55
C LEU A 181 12.19 2.21 4.78
N GLN A 182 10.88 2.49 4.80
CA GLN A 182 9.97 2.04 5.84
C GLN A 182 9.93 0.50 5.91
N GLN A 183 9.79 -0.17 4.77
CA GLN A 183 9.81 -1.64 4.68
C GLN A 183 11.17 -2.20 5.11
N TYR A 184 12.28 -1.57 4.69
CA TYR A 184 13.63 -1.96 5.09
C TYR A 184 13.81 -1.87 6.61
N TYR A 185 13.36 -0.78 7.23
CA TYR A 185 13.37 -0.65 8.69
C TYR A 185 12.51 -1.72 9.36
N SER A 186 11.33 -2.01 8.83
CA SER A 186 10.45 -3.06 9.34
C SER A 186 11.12 -4.43 9.38
N ALA A 187 11.94 -4.76 8.36
CA ALA A 187 12.65 -6.02 8.25
C ALA A 187 13.94 -6.10 9.07
N THR A 188 14.65 -4.96 9.23
CA THR A 188 16.04 -4.94 9.74
C THR A 188 16.24 -4.16 11.04
N ASN A 189 15.30 -3.28 11.37
CA ASN A 189 15.40 -2.30 12.45
C ASN A 189 16.63 -1.36 12.33
N ASP A 190 17.06 -1.06 11.10
CA ASP A 190 18.20 -0.17 10.84
C ASP A 190 17.88 1.28 11.25
N LYS A 191 18.47 1.72 12.34
CA LYS A 191 18.22 3.06 12.93
C LYS A 191 18.65 4.22 12.04
N ARG A 192 19.51 3.98 11.04
CA ARG A 192 19.91 5.00 10.07
C ARG A 192 18.68 5.53 9.31
N VAL A 193 17.70 4.67 9.03
CA VAL A 193 16.46 5.05 8.35
C VAL A 193 15.69 6.11 9.13
N VAL A 194 15.57 5.97 10.45
CA VAL A 194 14.85 6.93 11.29
C VAL A 194 15.52 8.30 11.24
N ALA A 195 16.83 8.36 11.44
CA ALA A 195 17.60 9.61 11.39
C ALA A 195 17.52 10.27 9.99
N PHE A 196 17.67 9.47 8.95
CA PHE A 196 17.59 9.89 7.56
C PHE A 196 16.22 10.51 7.22
N MET A 197 15.13 9.80 7.53
CA MET A 197 13.76 10.28 7.23
C MET A 197 13.40 11.50 8.07
N THR A 198 13.84 11.58 9.33
CA THR A 198 13.65 12.78 10.16
C THR A 198 14.28 14.01 9.51
N LYS A 199 15.51 13.89 9.03
CA LYS A 199 16.22 14.97 8.35
C LYS A 199 15.55 15.36 7.03
N TYR A 200 15.13 14.38 6.24
CA TYR A 200 14.41 14.63 4.99
C TYR A 200 13.06 15.32 5.22
N PHE A 201 12.26 14.89 6.18
CA PHE A 201 10.96 15.51 6.42
C PHE A 201 11.07 16.95 6.97
N ARG A 202 12.15 17.29 7.69
CA ARG A 202 12.45 18.68 8.01
C ARG A 202 12.77 19.51 6.75
N TYR A 203 13.58 18.96 5.83
CA TYR A 203 13.81 19.57 4.53
C TYR A 203 12.49 19.76 3.77
N GLN A 204 11.65 18.74 3.73
CA GLN A 204 10.37 18.80 3.01
C GLN A 204 9.43 19.84 3.61
N LEU A 205 9.27 19.90 4.93
CA LEU A 205 8.46 20.92 5.60
C LEU A 205 8.92 22.35 5.25
N ASN A 206 10.21 22.57 5.24
CA ASN A 206 10.78 23.89 4.93
C ASN A 206 10.69 24.26 3.44
N THR A 207 10.64 23.27 2.55
CA THR A 207 10.70 23.49 1.10
C THR A 207 9.33 23.57 0.43
N LEU A 208 8.35 22.78 0.91
CA LEU A 208 6.99 22.70 0.34
C LEU A 208 6.26 24.05 0.24
N PRO A 209 6.44 25.03 1.13
CA PRO A 209 5.81 26.35 0.96
C PRO A 209 6.25 27.11 -0.28
N GLN A 210 7.48 26.89 -0.76
CA GLN A 210 8.04 27.54 -1.95
C GLN A 210 7.97 26.63 -3.19
N LYS A 211 8.02 25.31 -2.99
CA LYS A 211 7.97 24.30 -4.03
C LYS A 211 6.90 23.26 -3.66
N PRO A 212 5.61 23.59 -3.87
CA PRO A 212 4.50 22.71 -3.52
C PRO A 212 4.57 21.38 -4.25
N LEU A 213 3.74 20.42 -3.85
CA LEU A 213 3.74 19.07 -4.41
C LEU A 213 3.63 19.07 -5.95
N GLY A 214 2.81 19.93 -6.52
CA GLY A 214 2.66 20.07 -7.99
C GLY A 214 3.74 20.91 -8.68
N HIS A 215 4.83 21.28 -7.98
CA HIS A 215 5.84 22.18 -8.56
C HIS A 215 6.55 21.61 -9.79
N TRP A 216 6.86 20.32 -9.79
CA TRP A 216 7.54 19.65 -10.91
C TRP A 216 6.58 18.81 -11.75
N SER A 217 5.77 17.98 -11.08
CA SER A 217 4.73 17.21 -11.74
C SER A 217 3.49 17.08 -10.85
N SER A 218 2.35 16.84 -11.46
CA SER A 218 1.10 16.59 -10.73
C SER A 218 1.08 15.19 -10.02
N TRP A 219 2.01 14.29 -10.35
CA TRP A 219 2.08 12.96 -9.73
C TRP A 219 2.17 13.04 -8.21
N ALA A 220 2.99 13.95 -7.68
CA ALA A 220 3.15 14.11 -6.25
C ALA A 220 1.90 14.63 -5.53
N GLU A 221 1.09 15.47 -6.19
CA GLU A 221 -0.21 15.91 -5.64
C GLU A 221 -1.21 14.75 -5.54
N PHE A 222 -1.36 13.97 -6.63
CA PHE A 222 -2.28 12.84 -6.65
C PHE A 222 -1.87 11.71 -5.72
N ARG A 223 -0.57 11.52 -5.48
CA ARG A 223 0.00 10.39 -4.76
C ARG A 223 0.58 10.77 -3.39
N ALA A 224 0.25 11.96 -2.88
CA ALA A 224 0.74 12.50 -1.60
C ALA A 224 0.50 11.59 -0.40
N CYS A 225 -0.52 10.73 -0.47
CA CYS A 225 -0.83 9.74 0.56
C CYS A 225 0.34 8.78 0.88
N ASP A 226 1.18 8.47 -0.12
CA ASP A 226 2.35 7.60 0.08
C ASP A 226 3.44 8.31 0.91
N ASN A 227 3.54 9.63 0.77
CA ASN A 227 4.39 10.45 1.64
C ASN A 227 3.78 10.58 3.05
N LEU A 228 2.49 10.88 3.12
CA LEU A 228 1.76 11.12 4.36
C LEU A 228 1.79 9.90 5.30
N GLN A 229 1.61 8.69 4.78
CA GLN A 229 1.72 7.48 5.59
C GLN A 229 3.12 7.29 6.19
N ALA A 230 4.17 7.62 5.42
CA ALA A 230 5.55 7.54 5.89
C ALA A 230 5.84 8.60 6.99
N VAL A 231 5.22 9.78 6.87
CA VAL A 231 5.28 10.83 7.92
C VAL A 231 4.63 10.34 9.21
N TYR A 232 3.44 9.75 9.16
CA TYR A 232 2.77 9.24 10.37
C TYR A 232 3.49 8.01 10.95
N TRP A 233 4.04 7.15 10.10
CA TRP A 233 4.89 6.06 10.57
C TRP A 233 6.09 6.58 11.36
N LEU A 234 6.78 7.60 10.85
CA LEU A 234 7.93 8.20 11.55
C LEU A 234 7.49 8.92 12.84
N TYR A 235 6.34 9.60 12.83
CA TYR A 235 5.77 10.22 14.03
C TYR A 235 5.53 9.18 15.14
N ASN A 236 5.01 8.03 14.80
CA ASN A 236 4.78 6.93 15.76
C ASN A 236 6.08 6.44 16.40
N LEU A 237 7.20 6.49 15.69
CA LEU A 237 8.51 6.11 16.21
C LEU A 237 9.16 7.21 17.06
N THR A 238 9.11 8.46 16.59
CA THR A 238 9.90 9.56 17.14
C THR A 238 9.13 10.48 18.09
N GLY A 239 7.83 10.69 17.83
CA GLY A 239 7.00 11.66 18.55
C GLY A 239 7.33 13.12 18.23
N GLU A 240 7.99 13.39 17.11
CA GLU A 240 8.40 14.75 16.70
C GLU A 240 7.21 15.54 16.14
N ASP A 241 6.75 16.58 16.82
CA ASP A 241 5.53 17.33 16.51
C ASP A 241 5.53 17.96 15.10
N PHE A 242 6.70 18.34 14.55
CA PHE A 242 6.79 18.90 13.22
C PHE A 242 6.25 17.94 12.12
N LEU A 243 6.22 16.63 12.40
CA LEU A 243 5.67 15.63 11.47
C LEU A 243 4.15 15.76 11.34
N LEU A 244 3.46 16.18 12.39
CA LEU A 244 2.03 16.47 12.31
C LEU A 244 1.76 17.76 11.52
N GLU A 245 2.62 18.77 11.67
CA GLU A 245 2.57 19.99 10.84
C GLU A 245 2.79 19.66 9.37
N LEU A 246 3.79 18.80 9.07
CA LEU A 246 4.03 18.31 7.72
C LEU A 246 2.84 17.51 7.19
N GLY A 247 2.21 16.68 8.01
CA GLY A 247 1.01 15.94 7.67
C GLY A 247 -0.14 16.84 7.21
N HIS A 248 -0.42 17.92 7.95
CA HIS A 248 -1.38 18.95 7.54
C HIS A 248 -1.00 19.65 6.24
N LEU A 249 0.28 19.96 6.06
CA LEU A 249 0.75 20.64 4.85
C LEU A 249 0.60 19.74 3.62
N LEU A 250 0.98 18.47 3.72
CA LEU A 250 0.82 17.48 2.65
C LEU A 250 -0.65 17.30 2.27
N HIS A 251 -1.55 17.14 3.24
CA HIS A 251 -2.99 17.05 2.98
C HIS A 251 -3.52 18.28 2.24
N ARG A 252 -3.16 19.48 2.66
CA ARG A 252 -3.61 20.72 1.99
C ARG A 252 -3.08 20.89 0.57
N GLN A 253 -1.94 20.30 0.25
CA GLN A 253 -1.33 20.36 -1.07
C GLN A 253 -1.66 19.14 -1.94
N SER A 254 -2.28 18.11 -1.37
CA SER A 254 -2.72 16.94 -2.13
C SER A 254 -3.94 17.24 -3.00
N PHE A 255 -4.13 16.44 -4.05
CA PHE A 255 -5.37 16.46 -4.80
C PHE A 255 -6.54 16.04 -3.91
N SER A 256 -7.63 16.83 -3.91
CA SER A 256 -8.80 16.57 -3.09
C SER A 256 -9.70 15.48 -3.73
N PHE A 257 -9.56 14.24 -3.30
CA PHE A 257 -10.46 13.16 -3.70
C PHE A 257 -11.87 13.33 -3.11
N ILE A 258 -12.00 14.01 -1.96
CA ILE A 258 -13.31 14.34 -1.37
C ILE A 258 -14.08 15.26 -2.31
N ASP A 259 -13.47 16.36 -2.75
CA ASP A 259 -14.14 17.28 -3.67
C ASP A 259 -14.53 16.60 -4.99
N MET A 260 -13.70 15.67 -5.47
CA MET A 260 -14.00 14.88 -6.65
C MET A 260 -15.26 14.02 -6.46
N VAL A 261 -15.39 13.37 -5.31
CA VAL A 261 -16.58 12.57 -4.94
C VAL A 261 -17.80 13.49 -4.79
N ASP A 262 -17.69 14.59 -4.05
CA ASP A 262 -18.78 15.53 -3.79
C ASP A 262 -19.33 16.16 -5.08
N ARG A 263 -18.48 16.44 -6.07
CA ARG A 263 -18.90 16.89 -7.39
C ARG A 263 -19.53 15.79 -8.26
N GLY A 264 -19.45 14.53 -7.83
CA GLY A 264 -19.94 13.38 -8.61
C GLY A 264 -19.10 13.09 -9.86
N ASP A 265 -17.84 13.46 -9.88
CA ASP A 265 -16.96 13.25 -11.03
C ASP A 265 -16.74 11.77 -11.31
N LEU A 266 -16.81 10.90 -10.29
CA LEU A 266 -16.73 9.43 -10.40
C LEU A 266 -18.00 8.77 -10.94
N ARG A 267 -19.04 9.52 -11.29
CA ARG A 267 -20.30 9.02 -11.87
C ARG A 267 -20.32 9.03 -13.40
N ARG A 268 -19.23 9.44 -14.02
CA ARG A 268 -19.09 9.59 -15.47
C ARG A 268 -17.62 9.40 -15.87
N PRO A 269 -17.34 9.10 -17.15
CA PRO A 269 -15.97 9.16 -17.66
C PRO A 269 -15.35 10.52 -17.36
N CYS A 270 -14.12 10.53 -16.91
CA CYS A 270 -13.37 11.73 -16.56
C CYS A 270 -11.88 11.53 -16.81
N THR A 271 -11.15 12.64 -16.83
CA THR A 271 -9.73 12.66 -17.21
C THR A 271 -8.77 12.25 -16.08
N ILE A 272 -9.26 11.79 -14.94
CA ILE A 272 -8.36 11.30 -13.90
C ILE A 272 -7.59 10.10 -14.42
N HIS A 273 -6.27 10.17 -14.30
CA HIS A 273 -5.42 9.03 -14.60
C HIS A 273 -5.73 7.88 -13.61
N CYS A 274 -6.02 6.70 -14.14
CA CYS A 274 -6.59 5.61 -13.31
C CYS A 274 -5.61 5.09 -12.25
N VAL A 275 -4.30 5.14 -12.48
CA VAL A 275 -3.31 4.80 -11.43
C VAL A 275 -3.27 5.88 -10.34
N ASN A 276 -3.42 7.16 -10.70
CA ASN A 276 -3.54 8.22 -9.70
C ASN A 276 -4.79 8.03 -8.83
N LEU A 277 -5.91 7.60 -9.42
CA LEU A 277 -7.12 7.25 -8.67
C LEU A 277 -6.88 6.06 -7.75
N ALA A 278 -6.31 4.97 -8.27
CA ALA A 278 -6.02 3.74 -7.49
C ALA A 278 -5.13 4.03 -6.29
N GLN A 279 -4.11 4.83 -6.49
CA GLN A 279 -3.10 5.14 -5.49
C GLN A 279 -3.57 6.23 -4.53
N GLY A 280 -4.20 7.28 -5.05
CA GLY A 280 -4.53 8.48 -4.29
C GLY A 280 -5.82 8.38 -3.47
N ILE A 281 -6.77 7.55 -3.87
CA ILE A 281 -8.09 7.46 -3.20
C ILE A 281 -8.00 7.10 -1.70
N LYS A 282 -6.88 6.53 -1.25
CA LYS A 282 -6.62 6.27 0.18
C LYS A 282 -6.25 7.53 0.98
N GLU A 283 -5.90 8.65 0.32
CA GLU A 283 -5.41 9.86 1.00
C GLU A 283 -6.33 10.33 2.12
N PRO A 284 -7.65 10.47 1.93
CA PRO A 284 -8.53 10.92 2.99
C PRO A 284 -8.52 9.98 4.21
N ILE A 285 -8.43 8.67 4.00
CA ILE A 285 -8.37 7.69 5.11
C ILE A 285 -7.01 7.74 5.81
N ILE A 286 -5.92 7.97 5.09
CA ILE A 286 -4.61 8.20 5.73
C ILE A 286 -4.67 9.44 6.62
N TYR A 287 -5.22 10.56 6.11
CA TYR A 287 -5.33 11.80 6.86
C TYR A 287 -6.35 11.72 8.01
N TYR A 288 -7.38 10.89 7.91
CA TYR A 288 -8.35 10.63 8.99
C TYR A 288 -7.68 10.28 10.33
N GLN A 289 -6.48 9.70 10.30
CA GLN A 289 -5.76 9.40 11.52
C GLN A 289 -5.38 10.66 12.32
N GLN A 290 -5.18 11.79 11.66
CA GLN A 290 -4.83 13.07 12.30
C GLN A 290 -6.04 13.98 12.52
N ASP A 291 -6.96 14.04 11.55
CA ASP A 291 -8.25 14.73 11.66
C ASP A 291 -9.38 13.70 11.65
N THR A 292 -9.91 13.41 12.82
CA THR A 292 -10.83 12.29 13.07
C THR A 292 -12.27 12.50 12.56
N ASP A 293 -12.46 13.40 11.60
CA ASP A 293 -13.77 13.64 10.97
C ASP A 293 -14.15 12.47 10.04
N ARG A 294 -15.24 11.82 10.34
CA ARG A 294 -15.75 10.68 9.55
C ARG A 294 -16.03 10.98 8.09
N LYS A 295 -16.16 12.26 7.71
CA LYS A 295 -16.34 12.67 6.31
C LYS A 295 -15.28 12.05 5.38
N TYR A 296 -14.05 11.86 5.86
CA TYR A 296 -12.95 11.26 5.10
C TYR A 296 -13.23 9.80 4.72
N ILE A 297 -13.73 9.01 5.66
CA ILE A 297 -14.10 7.62 5.41
C ILE A 297 -15.37 7.55 4.53
N ASP A 298 -16.38 8.36 4.86
CA ASP A 298 -17.67 8.33 4.18
C ASP A 298 -17.53 8.74 2.71
N ALA A 299 -16.72 9.75 2.40
CA ALA A 299 -16.39 10.16 1.03
C ALA A 299 -15.68 9.05 0.24
N VAL A 300 -14.68 8.38 0.83
CA VAL A 300 -13.98 7.27 0.15
C VAL A 300 -14.94 6.11 -0.12
N LYS A 301 -15.79 5.75 0.84
CA LYS A 301 -16.82 4.70 0.66
C LYS A 301 -17.84 5.07 -0.43
N GLU A 302 -18.26 6.33 -0.50
CA GLU A 302 -19.10 6.82 -1.61
C GLU A 302 -18.36 6.74 -2.94
N GLY A 303 -17.11 7.18 -2.99
CA GLY A 303 -16.25 7.07 -4.17
C GLY A 303 -16.17 5.64 -4.69
N PHE A 304 -15.95 4.65 -3.81
CA PHE A 304 -15.95 3.23 -4.21
C PHE A 304 -17.31 2.73 -4.69
N ARG A 305 -18.43 3.20 -4.09
CA ARG A 305 -19.77 2.88 -4.60
C ARG A 305 -19.98 3.43 -6.01
N ASP A 306 -19.59 4.68 -6.25
CA ASP A 306 -19.68 5.31 -7.57
C ASP A 306 -18.77 4.61 -8.59
N ILE A 307 -17.52 4.36 -8.26
CA ILE A 307 -16.58 3.61 -9.12
C ILE A 307 -17.18 2.24 -9.49
N ARG A 308 -17.65 1.47 -8.51
CA ARG A 308 -18.25 0.14 -8.75
C ARG A 308 -19.47 0.23 -9.67
N ARG A 309 -20.33 1.22 -9.45
CA ARG A 309 -21.59 1.36 -10.17
C ARG A 309 -21.38 1.82 -11.61
N PHE A 310 -20.50 2.77 -11.85
CA PHE A 310 -20.38 3.45 -13.14
C PHE A 310 -19.19 2.98 -13.98
N HIS A 311 -18.17 2.39 -13.35
CA HIS A 311 -16.93 1.98 -13.99
C HIS A 311 -16.52 0.54 -13.65
N GLY A 312 -17.16 -0.10 -12.67
CA GLY A 312 -16.76 -1.40 -12.13
C GLY A 312 -16.77 -2.51 -13.17
N GLN A 313 -15.78 -3.36 -13.07
CA GLN A 313 -15.61 -4.56 -13.88
C GLN A 313 -15.60 -5.81 -12.97
N PRO A 314 -15.96 -7.01 -13.50
CA PRO A 314 -16.23 -8.20 -12.68
C PRO A 314 -15.01 -8.69 -11.88
N GLN A 315 -13.80 -8.49 -12.39
CA GLN A 315 -12.57 -8.92 -11.73
C GLN A 315 -12.15 -8.02 -10.54
N GLY A 316 -12.95 -7.01 -10.20
CA GLY A 316 -12.71 -6.10 -9.08
C GLY A 316 -12.09 -4.75 -9.47
N MET A 317 -11.71 -4.59 -10.71
CA MET A 317 -11.16 -3.33 -11.24
C MET A 317 -12.26 -2.42 -11.80
N TYR A 318 -11.85 -1.33 -12.37
CA TYR A 318 -12.67 -0.37 -13.09
C TYR A 318 -12.11 -0.14 -14.50
N GLY A 319 -12.97 0.27 -15.42
CA GLY A 319 -12.59 0.63 -16.79
C GLY A 319 -11.74 1.91 -16.78
N GLY A 320 -10.48 1.75 -17.11
CA GLY A 320 -9.51 2.81 -17.12
C GLY A 320 -8.30 2.40 -17.97
N ASP A 321 -8.28 2.90 -19.20
CA ASP A 321 -7.19 2.79 -20.15
C ASP A 321 -6.46 4.14 -20.22
N GLU A 322 -5.78 4.52 -19.16
CA GLU A 322 -5.22 5.79 -18.73
C GLU A 322 -6.23 6.67 -17.98
N ALA A 323 -7.37 7.01 -18.58
CA ALA A 323 -8.45 7.76 -17.93
C ALA A 323 -9.61 6.84 -17.49
N LEU A 324 -10.46 7.34 -16.62
CA LEU A 324 -11.63 6.62 -16.11
C LEU A 324 -12.76 6.62 -17.15
N HIS A 325 -13.07 5.46 -17.75
CA HIS A 325 -13.88 5.37 -18.98
C HIS A 325 -15.30 4.81 -18.85
N GLY A 326 -15.64 4.17 -17.76
CA GLY A 326 -16.93 3.51 -17.60
C GLY A 326 -16.79 2.01 -17.43
N ASN A 327 -17.93 1.30 -17.50
CA ASN A 327 -18.00 -0.14 -17.23
C ASN A 327 -18.08 -1.02 -18.50
N ASN A 328 -17.84 -0.45 -19.66
CA ASN A 328 -17.85 -1.21 -20.89
C ASN A 328 -16.74 -2.29 -20.86
N PRO A 329 -17.06 -3.58 -21.08
CA PRO A 329 -16.07 -4.66 -20.98
C PRO A 329 -14.99 -4.62 -22.05
N THR A 330 -15.11 -3.75 -23.07
CA THR A 330 -14.06 -3.49 -24.07
C THR A 330 -13.07 -2.42 -23.63
N GLN A 331 -13.30 -1.75 -22.48
CA GLN A 331 -12.35 -0.81 -21.90
C GLN A 331 -11.25 -1.56 -21.16
N GLY A 332 -10.05 -1.00 -21.20
CA GLY A 332 -8.90 -1.56 -20.50
C GLY A 332 -8.93 -1.32 -18.98
N SER A 333 -8.23 -2.16 -18.25
CA SER A 333 -7.82 -1.90 -16.86
C SER A 333 -6.32 -2.08 -16.77
N GLU A 334 -5.63 -1.03 -16.33
CA GLU A 334 -4.17 -1.02 -16.28
C GLU A 334 -3.64 -1.86 -15.10
N LEU A 335 -2.55 -2.60 -15.33
CA LEU A 335 -1.90 -3.42 -14.29
C LEU A 335 -1.38 -2.58 -13.12
N CYS A 336 -0.83 -1.38 -13.37
CA CYS A 336 -0.42 -0.48 -12.28
C CYS A 336 -1.61 -0.12 -11.38
N SER A 337 -2.79 0.12 -11.96
CA SER A 337 -4.00 0.40 -11.17
C SER A 337 -4.37 -0.77 -10.27
N ALA A 338 -4.21 -2.02 -10.74
CA ALA A 338 -4.50 -3.20 -9.92
C ALA A 338 -3.57 -3.29 -8.70
N VAL A 339 -2.25 -3.19 -8.90
CA VAL A 339 -1.29 -3.31 -7.80
C VAL A 339 -1.36 -2.14 -6.81
N GLU A 340 -1.57 -0.92 -7.30
CA GLU A 340 -1.67 0.27 -6.44
C GLU A 340 -3.00 0.30 -5.67
N LEU A 341 -4.09 -0.17 -6.28
CA LEU A 341 -5.37 -0.27 -5.58
C LEU A 341 -5.32 -1.36 -4.49
N MET A 342 -4.65 -2.48 -4.73
CA MET A 342 -4.43 -3.50 -3.70
C MET A 342 -3.73 -2.88 -2.48
N TYR A 343 -2.61 -2.18 -2.68
CA TYR A 343 -1.91 -1.53 -1.59
C TYR A 343 -2.76 -0.46 -0.88
N SER A 344 -3.56 0.29 -1.63
CA SER A 344 -4.49 1.27 -1.06
C SER A 344 -5.55 0.60 -0.18
N LEU A 345 -6.12 -0.53 -0.61
CA LEU A 345 -7.09 -1.31 0.16
C LEU A 345 -6.46 -1.90 1.43
N GLU A 346 -5.23 -2.40 1.36
CA GLU A 346 -4.45 -2.89 2.50
C GLU A 346 -4.32 -1.82 3.60
N LYS A 347 -3.97 -0.59 3.21
CA LYS A 347 -3.85 0.53 4.14
C LYS A 347 -5.20 1.01 4.68
N MET A 348 -6.24 1.00 3.87
CA MET A 348 -7.58 1.38 4.31
C MET A 348 -8.16 0.36 5.31
N VAL A 349 -7.94 -0.93 5.09
CA VAL A 349 -8.30 -1.98 6.07
C VAL A 349 -7.54 -1.78 7.38
N GLU A 350 -6.24 -1.54 7.32
CA GLU A 350 -5.39 -1.31 8.51
C GLU A 350 -5.94 -0.19 9.40
N ILE A 351 -6.32 0.94 8.78
CA ILE A 351 -6.74 2.15 9.50
C ILE A 351 -8.18 2.06 9.99
N THR A 352 -9.07 1.44 9.21
CA THR A 352 -10.52 1.46 9.49
C THR A 352 -11.06 0.16 10.08
N GLY A 353 -10.41 -0.97 9.81
CA GLY A 353 -10.96 -2.30 10.10
C GLY A 353 -12.18 -2.67 9.26
N ASP A 354 -12.44 -1.93 8.18
CA ASP A 354 -13.64 -2.14 7.35
C ASP A 354 -13.45 -3.30 6.38
N ILE A 355 -14.29 -4.31 6.52
CA ILE A 355 -14.21 -5.56 5.75
C ILE A 355 -14.55 -5.38 4.26
N ASP A 356 -15.28 -4.33 3.89
CA ASP A 356 -15.59 -4.05 2.47
C ASP A 356 -14.31 -3.82 1.65
N PHE A 357 -13.28 -3.23 2.28
CA PHE A 357 -11.97 -3.06 1.67
C PHE A 357 -11.21 -4.39 1.55
N ALA A 358 -11.34 -5.28 2.54
CA ALA A 358 -10.73 -6.60 2.49
C ALA A 358 -11.36 -7.48 1.39
N ASP A 359 -12.69 -7.50 1.28
CA ASP A 359 -13.40 -8.22 0.21
C ASP A 359 -13.02 -7.70 -1.18
N HIS A 360 -12.83 -6.39 -1.31
CA HIS A 360 -12.39 -5.80 -2.58
C HIS A 360 -10.94 -6.18 -2.91
N LEU A 361 -10.05 -6.13 -1.91
CA LEU A 361 -8.66 -6.59 -2.03
C LEU A 361 -8.59 -8.04 -2.51
N GLU A 362 -9.33 -8.94 -1.87
CA GLU A 362 -9.38 -10.37 -2.23
C GLU A 362 -9.81 -10.55 -3.69
N ARG A 363 -10.82 -9.81 -4.12
CA ARG A 363 -11.32 -9.88 -5.51
C ARG A 363 -10.26 -9.48 -6.52
N ILE A 364 -9.52 -8.41 -6.30
CA ILE A 364 -8.44 -7.95 -7.19
C ILE A 364 -7.29 -8.95 -7.17
N ALA A 365 -6.86 -9.38 -5.98
CA ALA A 365 -5.73 -10.28 -5.80
C ALA A 365 -5.92 -11.62 -6.52
N PHE A 366 -7.14 -12.18 -6.51
CA PHE A 366 -7.40 -13.50 -7.09
C PHE A 366 -7.96 -13.46 -8.52
N ASN A 367 -8.28 -12.30 -9.06
CA ASN A 367 -8.81 -12.18 -10.41
C ASN A 367 -8.01 -11.22 -11.29
N ALA A 368 -7.93 -9.93 -10.93
CA ALA A 368 -7.32 -8.92 -11.79
C ALA A 368 -5.80 -9.05 -11.87
N LEU A 369 -5.13 -9.19 -10.72
CA LEU A 369 -3.66 -9.25 -10.67
C LEU A 369 -3.09 -10.43 -11.47
N PRO A 370 -3.51 -11.70 -11.25
CA PRO A 370 -2.94 -12.84 -11.97
C PRO A 370 -3.27 -12.84 -13.48
N ALA A 371 -4.37 -12.21 -13.88
CA ALA A 371 -4.77 -12.19 -15.30
C ALA A 371 -3.83 -11.37 -16.21
N GLN A 372 -3.02 -10.47 -15.63
CA GLN A 372 -2.15 -9.56 -16.39
C GLN A 372 -0.67 -9.94 -16.35
N ILE A 373 -0.31 -11.02 -15.68
CA ILE A 373 1.08 -11.46 -15.52
C ILE A 373 1.18 -12.90 -16.01
N SER A 374 2.21 -13.21 -16.82
CA SER A 374 2.44 -14.59 -17.26
C SER A 374 2.79 -15.51 -16.09
N ASP A 375 2.48 -16.82 -16.22
CA ASP A 375 2.66 -17.83 -15.17
C ASP A 375 4.11 -17.91 -14.66
N ASP A 376 5.08 -17.61 -15.53
CA ASP A 376 6.50 -17.58 -15.20
C ASP A 376 6.99 -16.22 -14.67
N PHE A 377 6.11 -15.23 -14.54
CA PHE A 377 6.40 -13.85 -14.16
C PHE A 377 7.41 -13.12 -15.06
N MET A 378 7.60 -13.57 -16.30
CA MET A 378 8.55 -12.95 -17.23
C MET A 378 7.96 -11.80 -18.02
N THR A 379 6.65 -11.83 -18.23
CA THR A 379 5.94 -10.84 -19.07
C THR A 379 4.66 -10.35 -18.41
N LYS A 380 4.20 -9.19 -18.87
CA LYS A 380 2.93 -8.60 -18.41
C LYS A 380 2.09 -8.15 -19.61
N GLN A 381 0.80 -8.05 -19.39
CA GLN A 381 -0.16 -7.34 -20.21
C GLN A 381 -0.39 -5.94 -19.62
N TYR A 382 -0.39 -4.89 -20.45
CA TYR A 382 -0.57 -3.52 -19.96
C TYR A 382 -2.01 -3.28 -19.53
N PHE A 383 -2.97 -3.47 -20.45
CA PHE A 383 -4.40 -3.47 -20.14
C PHE A 383 -4.98 -4.88 -20.19
N GLN A 384 -5.88 -5.20 -19.28
CA GLN A 384 -6.77 -6.34 -19.36
C GLN A 384 -8.18 -5.90 -19.75
N GLN A 385 -8.94 -6.78 -20.38
CA GLN A 385 -10.36 -6.57 -20.70
C GLN A 385 -11.18 -7.75 -20.16
N PRO A 386 -12.33 -7.55 -19.48
CA PRO A 386 -13.15 -8.65 -18.97
C PRO A 386 -13.65 -9.61 -20.03
N ASN A 387 -13.85 -9.14 -21.27
CA ASN A 387 -14.31 -9.95 -22.40
C ASN A 387 -13.20 -10.18 -23.43
N GLN A 388 -11.95 -10.18 -23.03
CA GLN A 388 -10.84 -10.37 -23.96
C GLN A 388 -10.89 -11.75 -24.61
N VAL A 389 -11.09 -11.77 -25.94
CA VAL A 389 -11.15 -13.00 -26.73
C VAL A 389 -9.80 -13.40 -27.30
N MET A 390 -8.96 -12.41 -27.60
CA MET A 390 -7.65 -12.61 -28.22
C MET A 390 -6.59 -11.73 -27.61
N VAL A 391 -5.38 -12.28 -27.49
CA VAL A 391 -4.16 -11.55 -27.20
C VAL A 391 -3.47 -11.26 -28.53
N THR A 392 -3.65 -10.04 -29.04
CA THR A 392 -3.12 -9.66 -30.35
C THR A 392 -2.48 -8.27 -30.31
N ARG A 393 -1.46 -8.10 -31.16
CA ARG A 393 -0.93 -6.78 -31.46
C ARG A 393 -1.85 -6.08 -32.45
N HIS A 394 -2.71 -5.21 -31.94
CA HIS A 394 -3.67 -4.45 -32.74
C HIS A 394 -4.12 -3.20 -31.99
N ARG A 395 -4.28 -2.09 -32.69
CA ARG A 395 -4.87 -0.88 -32.14
C ARG A 395 -6.29 -1.13 -31.62
N ARG A 396 -6.58 -0.55 -30.48
CA ARG A 396 -7.88 -0.60 -29.80
C ARG A 396 -8.44 0.81 -29.65
N ASN A 397 -9.68 0.92 -29.22
CA ASN A 397 -10.27 2.21 -28.90
C ASN A 397 -9.98 2.58 -27.44
N PHE A 398 -8.69 2.67 -27.11
CA PHE A 398 -8.18 3.13 -25.82
C PHE A 398 -7.79 4.60 -25.88
N ASP A 399 -7.71 5.28 -24.74
CA ASP A 399 -7.22 6.66 -24.64
C ASP A 399 -5.79 6.78 -25.14
N GLN A 400 -4.97 5.80 -24.83
CA GLN A 400 -3.59 5.70 -25.28
C GLN A 400 -3.42 4.45 -26.16
N ASP A 401 -2.55 4.56 -27.13
CA ASP A 401 -2.19 3.45 -28.01
C ASP A 401 -0.66 3.31 -28.07
N HIS A 402 -0.18 2.24 -27.50
CA HIS A 402 1.25 1.89 -27.51
C HIS A 402 1.56 0.94 -28.68
N GLU A 403 1.36 1.45 -29.89
CA GLU A 403 1.57 0.71 -31.14
C GLU A 403 0.78 -0.61 -31.23
N GLY A 404 -0.40 -0.64 -30.60
CA GLY A 404 -1.29 -1.81 -30.56
C GLY A 404 -0.78 -2.95 -29.67
N THR A 405 0.18 -2.71 -28.79
CA THR A 405 0.76 -3.75 -27.95
C THR A 405 0.09 -3.89 -26.58
N ASP A 406 -0.89 -3.05 -26.26
CA ASP A 406 -1.49 -2.89 -24.93
C ASP A 406 -2.11 -4.17 -24.35
N LEU A 407 -2.67 -5.04 -25.22
CA LEU A 407 -3.23 -6.34 -24.83
C LEU A 407 -2.27 -7.52 -25.05
N ALA A 408 -1.05 -7.27 -25.52
CA ALA A 408 -0.06 -8.32 -25.73
C ALA A 408 0.78 -8.55 -24.48
N PHE A 409 1.08 -9.82 -24.18
CA PHE A 409 2.06 -10.15 -23.15
C PHE A 409 3.48 -9.89 -23.67
N GLY A 410 4.27 -9.17 -22.89
CA GLY A 410 5.65 -8.85 -23.18
C GLY A 410 6.28 -8.02 -22.08
N THR A 411 7.60 -7.85 -22.12
CA THR A 411 8.35 -7.05 -21.12
C THR A 411 8.03 -5.56 -21.25
N LEU A 412 8.06 -5.03 -22.47
CA LEU A 412 7.87 -3.59 -22.76
C LEU A 412 6.61 -3.29 -23.57
N THR A 413 5.65 -4.24 -23.67
CA THR A 413 4.36 -4.02 -24.32
C THR A 413 3.52 -3.00 -23.54
N GLY A 414 2.74 -2.19 -24.24
CA GLY A 414 2.10 -1.02 -23.63
C GLY A 414 3.15 -0.04 -23.10
N TYR A 415 2.94 0.56 -21.93
CA TYR A 415 3.93 1.40 -21.29
C TYR A 415 4.76 0.61 -20.26
N PRO A 416 6.07 0.90 -20.08
CA PRO A 416 6.95 0.08 -19.23
C PRO A 416 6.77 0.29 -17.72
N CYS A 417 5.99 1.27 -17.25
CA CYS A 417 5.73 1.47 -15.82
C CYS A 417 5.20 0.20 -15.16
N CYS A 418 4.25 -0.49 -15.79
CA CYS A 418 3.67 -1.72 -15.25
C CYS A 418 4.68 -2.86 -15.12
N PHE A 419 5.67 -2.94 -16.04
CA PHE A 419 6.75 -3.93 -15.91
C PHE A 419 7.64 -3.66 -14.69
N SER A 420 7.72 -2.42 -14.25
CA SER A 420 8.45 -2.02 -13.04
C SER A 420 7.59 -2.13 -11.77
N ASN A 421 6.27 -1.92 -11.88
CA ASN A 421 5.37 -1.83 -10.73
C ASN A 421 4.73 -3.17 -10.32
N MET A 422 4.58 -4.13 -11.23
CA MET A 422 3.91 -5.41 -10.96
C MET A 422 4.51 -6.21 -9.80
N HIS A 423 5.77 -5.95 -9.48
CA HIS A 423 6.56 -6.72 -8.52
C HIS A 423 6.07 -6.59 -7.09
N GLN A 424 5.36 -5.51 -6.75
CA GLN A 424 4.87 -5.28 -5.39
C GLN A 424 3.56 -6.02 -5.06
N GLY A 425 2.78 -6.44 -6.08
CA GLY A 425 1.44 -6.99 -5.86
C GLY A 425 1.40 -8.16 -4.88
N TRP A 426 2.00 -9.30 -5.22
CA TRP A 426 1.97 -10.49 -4.36
C TRP A 426 2.80 -10.34 -3.07
N PRO A 427 4.00 -9.72 -3.05
CA PRO A 427 4.75 -9.57 -1.82
C PRO A 427 4.03 -8.69 -0.79
N LYS A 428 3.47 -7.55 -1.20
CA LYS A 428 2.71 -6.68 -0.28
C LYS A 428 1.41 -7.33 0.17
N PHE A 429 0.68 -7.99 -0.74
CA PHE A 429 -0.48 -8.80 -0.37
C PHE A 429 -0.13 -9.84 0.70
N THR A 430 0.98 -10.56 0.54
CA THR A 430 1.46 -11.54 1.54
C THR A 430 1.75 -10.87 2.87
N GLN A 431 2.41 -9.72 2.86
CA GLN A 431 2.75 -8.94 4.07
C GLN A 431 1.49 -8.50 4.84
N HIS A 432 0.38 -8.28 4.15
CA HIS A 432 -0.86 -7.74 4.72
C HIS A 432 -1.99 -8.78 4.86
N LEU A 433 -1.68 -10.08 4.77
CA LEU A 433 -2.67 -11.15 5.05
C LEU A 433 -3.11 -11.16 6.51
N TRP A 434 -2.23 -10.76 7.41
CA TRP A 434 -2.42 -10.78 8.85
C TRP A 434 -1.97 -9.48 9.48
N TYR A 435 -2.72 -9.03 10.47
CA TYR A 435 -2.39 -7.86 11.27
C TYR A 435 -2.46 -8.20 12.76
N ALA A 436 -1.69 -7.50 13.57
CA ALA A 436 -1.86 -7.50 15.01
C ALA A 436 -3.10 -6.66 15.39
N THR A 437 -3.74 -7.04 16.50
CA THR A 437 -4.83 -6.28 17.12
C THR A 437 -4.37 -5.65 18.44
N PRO A 438 -5.02 -4.55 18.91
CA PRO A 438 -4.61 -3.86 20.13
C PRO A 438 -4.64 -4.70 21.41
N ASP A 439 -5.40 -5.80 21.41
CA ASP A 439 -5.54 -6.76 22.52
C ASP A 439 -4.53 -7.93 22.45
N ASN A 440 -3.44 -7.78 21.71
CA ASN A 440 -2.44 -8.82 21.42
C ASN A 440 -2.97 -10.02 20.62
N GLY A 441 -4.07 -9.84 19.91
CA GLY A 441 -4.60 -10.81 18.96
C GLY A 441 -3.97 -10.66 17.58
N ILE A 442 -4.42 -11.51 16.66
CA ILE A 442 -4.08 -11.47 15.24
C ILE A 442 -5.37 -11.54 14.44
N ALA A 443 -5.50 -10.70 13.41
CA ALA A 443 -6.61 -10.70 12.48
C ALA A 443 -6.16 -11.18 11.11
N ALA A 444 -6.80 -12.21 10.56
CA ALA A 444 -6.67 -12.60 9.15
C ALA A 444 -7.61 -11.73 8.31
N ILE A 445 -7.08 -11.09 7.30
CA ILE A 445 -7.87 -10.20 6.44
C ILE A 445 -8.33 -10.92 5.18
N VAL A 446 -7.47 -11.72 4.58
CA VAL A 446 -7.78 -12.55 3.41
C VAL A 446 -7.28 -13.97 3.67
N TYR A 447 -8.10 -14.96 3.33
CA TYR A 447 -7.71 -16.36 3.46
C TYR A 447 -6.73 -16.78 2.36
N SER A 448 -5.48 -16.99 2.75
CA SER A 448 -4.42 -17.43 1.87
C SER A 448 -3.42 -18.29 2.64
N PRO A 449 -2.76 -19.28 2.02
CA PRO A 449 -1.87 -20.19 2.76
C PRO A 449 -0.63 -19.43 3.26
N ALA A 450 -0.61 -19.15 4.55
CA ALA A 450 0.52 -18.55 5.23
C ALA A 450 0.57 -19.03 6.67
N THR A 451 1.78 -19.30 7.19
CA THR A 451 2.09 -19.76 8.54
C THR A 451 1.34 -21.02 9.02
N ASP A 452 1.96 -21.81 9.92
CA ASP A 452 1.33 -22.98 10.50
C ASP A 452 0.27 -22.55 11.53
N TYR A 453 -0.99 -22.61 11.12
CA TYR A 453 -2.21 -22.53 11.94
C TYR A 453 -2.41 -21.33 12.89
N ILE A 454 -3.14 -20.32 12.42
CA ILE A 454 -4.06 -19.60 13.28
C ILE A 454 -5.42 -19.61 12.57
N ILE A 455 -6.40 -20.33 13.11
CA ILE A 455 -7.80 -20.24 12.69
C ILE A 455 -8.44 -19.20 13.58
N CYS A 456 -8.68 -18.03 13.03
CA CYS A 456 -9.51 -17.03 13.68
C CYS A 456 -10.94 -17.19 13.15
N VAL A 457 -11.84 -17.72 13.97
CA VAL A 457 -13.27 -17.76 13.64
C VAL A 457 -13.92 -16.58 14.33
N MET A 458 -14.30 -15.56 13.56
CA MET A 458 -15.08 -14.43 14.06
C MET A 458 -16.58 -14.72 13.85
N SER A 459 -17.37 -14.65 14.91
CA SER A 459 -18.82 -14.63 14.79
C SER A 459 -19.39 -13.42 15.54
N THR A 460 -20.22 -12.64 14.87
CA THR A 460 -20.99 -11.57 15.49
C THR A 460 -22.41 -12.04 15.80
N ASN A 461 -22.87 -11.86 17.05
CA ASN A 461 -24.25 -12.07 17.51
C ASN A 461 -24.82 -13.52 17.49
N CYS A 462 -24.03 -14.54 17.73
CA CYS A 462 -24.52 -15.91 17.86
C CYS A 462 -24.40 -16.42 19.29
N GLY A 463 -25.52 -16.60 20.00
CA GLY A 463 -25.54 -17.14 21.37
C GLY A 463 -25.01 -18.57 21.53
N ALA A 464 -24.75 -19.27 20.42
CA ALA A 464 -24.15 -20.62 20.37
C ALA A 464 -22.79 -20.66 19.68
N ALA A 465 -22.15 -19.49 19.49
CA ALA A 465 -20.92 -19.37 18.69
C ALA A 465 -19.74 -20.19 19.23
N ILE A 466 -19.50 -20.16 20.55
CA ILE A 466 -18.32 -20.79 21.16
C ILE A 466 -18.24 -22.30 20.90
N PRO A 467 -19.31 -23.10 21.10
CA PRO A 467 -19.28 -24.53 20.79
C PRO A 467 -19.08 -24.84 19.30
N HIS A 468 -19.64 -24.03 18.39
CA HIS A 468 -19.47 -24.21 16.96
C HIS A 468 -18.05 -23.85 16.52
N ILE A 469 -17.49 -22.76 17.04
CA ILE A 469 -16.10 -22.34 16.81
C ILE A 469 -15.12 -23.42 17.28
N GLN A 470 -15.32 -23.95 18.49
CA GLN A 470 -14.51 -25.04 19.03
C GLN A 470 -14.61 -26.31 18.18
N LYS A 471 -15.80 -26.64 17.69
CA LYS A 471 -16.01 -27.82 16.84
C LYS A 471 -15.34 -27.63 15.46
N ILE A 472 -15.45 -26.47 14.82
CA ILE A 472 -14.77 -26.16 13.55
C ILE A 472 -13.25 -26.21 13.75
N SER A 473 -12.75 -25.54 14.78
CA SER A 473 -11.33 -25.50 15.09
C SER A 473 -10.76 -26.90 15.36
N SER A 474 -11.44 -27.74 16.15
CA SER A 474 -11.00 -29.11 16.40
C SER A 474 -11.11 -30.01 15.16
N THR A 475 -12.12 -29.80 14.30
CA THR A 475 -12.26 -30.54 13.04
C THR A 475 -11.13 -30.21 12.08
N VAL A 476 -10.81 -28.94 11.91
CA VAL A 476 -9.70 -28.50 11.05
C VAL A 476 -8.36 -28.95 11.63
N TYR A 477 -8.13 -28.79 12.94
CA TYR A 477 -6.94 -29.28 13.61
C TYR A 477 -6.74 -30.78 13.39
N ASN A 478 -7.80 -31.60 13.59
CA ASN A 478 -7.73 -33.04 13.41
C ASN A 478 -7.51 -33.43 11.94
N TYR A 479 -8.12 -32.73 10.98
CA TYR A 479 -7.91 -32.97 9.56
C TYR A 479 -6.43 -32.84 9.18
N PHE A 480 -5.80 -31.75 9.55
CA PHE A 480 -4.40 -31.50 9.18
C PHE A 480 -3.38 -32.36 9.99
N ASN A 481 -3.68 -32.74 11.21
CA ASN A 481 -2.76 -33.57 12.00
C ASN A 481 -2.91 -35.08 11.75
N HIS A 482 -3.99 -35.52 11.11
CA HIS A 482 -4.15 -36.93 10.71
C HIS A 482 -3.49 -37.25 9.36
N GLU A 483 -3.29 -36.27 8.48
CA GLU A 483 -2.56 -36.49 7.21
C GLU A 483 -1.03 -36.62 7.41
N THR A 484 -0.47 -36.08 8.49
CA THR A 484 0.97 -36.15 8.78
C THR A 484 1.39 -37.44 9.50
N SER A 485 0.46 -38.34 9.85
CA SER A 485 0.75 -39.62 10.52
C SER A 485 0.65 -40.83 9.61
N SER A 486 0.53 -40.65 8.29
CA SER A 486 0.39 -41.74 7.31
C SER A 486 1.43 -41.68 6.16
N GLU A 487 2.63 -41.17 6.43
CA GLU A 487 3.82 -41.41 5.59
C GLU A 487 4.97 -41.95 6.42
#